data_c27281e37dac1e8463e09cd6aee7095a
#
_entry.id   c27281e37dac1e8463e09cd6aee7095a
#
_cell.length_a   1.000
_cell.length_b   1.000
_cell.length_c   1.000
_cell.angle_alpha   90.00
_cell.angle_beta   90.00
_cell.angle_gamma   90.00
#
_symmetry.space_group_name_H-M   'P 1'
#
loop_
_entity.id
_entity.type
_entity.pdbx_description
1 polymer ?
#
loop_
_entity_poly.entity_id
_entity_poly.type
_entity_poly.pdbx_seq_one_letter_code
_entity_poly.pdbx_strand_id
1 'polypeptide(L)'
;DYALPIAPSPNLRTDHAIRLYPSLCLFEATDISVGRGTDWPFEVLGHPSLKGDFQFVPQNCEAATHPLQEGKTCSGYDLRQTAAEKGFHLEWLMDCHQQLNKPGQVTSWIKQNTFFDRLAGTDQLRTQIAQGLTEAQIRETWQPALDQYRQMRQKYLLYPAQ
;
A
#
# COMPACT_ATOMS: atom_id res chain seq x y z
N ASP A 1 4.29 7.28 22.19
CA ASP A 1 3.36 7.43 21.05
C ASP A 1 2.18 8.29 21.47
N TYR A 2 1.78 9.25 20.62
CA TYR A 2 0.62 10.08 20.83
C TYR A 2 -0.59 9.45 20.17
N ALA A 3 -1.61 9.12 20.93
CA ALA A 3 -2.88 8.62 20.39
C ALA A 3 -3.69 9.78 19.80
N LEU A 4 -4.14 9.64 18.58
CA LEU A 4 -4.94 10.68 17.92
C LEU A 4 -6.37 10.69 18.50
N PRO A 5 -6.84 11.82 19.04
CA PRO A 5 -8.20 11.92 19.61
C PRO A 5 -9.29 11.94 18.53
N ILE A 6 -8.93 12.27 17.29
CA ILE A 6 -9.85 12.36 16.16
C ILE A 6 -9.18 11.65 14.97
N ALA A 7 -9.91 10.75 14.32
CA ALA A 7 -9.43 10.09 13.11
C ALA A 7 -9.20 11.11 11.97
N PRO A 8 -8.05 11.08 11.28
CA PRO A 8 -7.72 12.06 10.23
C PRO A 8 -8.59 11.92 8.97
N SER A 9 -9.25 10.77 8.79
CA SER A 9 -10.12 10.50 7.65
C SER A 9 -11.16 9.44 8.02
N PRO A 10 -12.36 9.46 7.41
CA PRO A 10 -13.35 8.39 7.57
C PRO A 10 -12.84 6.99 7.20
N ASN A 11 -11.78 6.91 6.40
CA ASN A 11 -11.12 5.66 6.00
C ASN A 11 -9.76 5.42 6.69
N LEU A 12 -9.29 6.30 7.57
CA LEU A 12 -8.11 6.09 8.42
C LEU A 12 -8.54 6.25 9.87
N ARG A 13 -9.18 5.19 10.40
CA ARG A 13 -9.92 5.26 11.67
C ARG A 13 -9.07 4.91 12.88
N THR A 14 -7.97 4.19 12.68
CA THR A 14 -7.12 3.66 13.75
C THR A 14 -5.68 4.12 13.56
N ASP A 15 -4.93 4.23 14.64
CA ASP A 15 -3.48 4.47 14.58
C ASP A 15 -2.76 3.38 13.79
N HIS A 16 -3.30 2.15 13.81
CA HIS A 16 -2.77 1.03 13.06
C HIS A 16 -2.91 1.23 11.53
N ALA A 17 -4.12 1.61 11.06
CA ALA A 17 -4.34 1.95 9.65
C ALA A 17 -3.42 3.08 9.16
N ILE A 18 -3.21 4.11 10.02
CA ILE A 18 -2.30 5.23 9.70
C ILE A 18 -0.85 4.75 9.54
N ARG A 19 -0.40 3.81 10.37
CA ARG A 19 0.95 3.23 10.27
C ARG A 19 1.12 2.35 9.05
N LEU A 20 0.09 1.63 8.63
CA LEU A 20 0.08 0.82 7.40
C LEU A 20 -0.03 1.66 6.13
N TYR A 21 -0.66 2.85 6.21
CA TYR A 21 -1.00 3.67 5.06
C TYR A 21 0.17 3.97 4.10
N PRO A 22 1.40 4.28 4.55
CA PRO A 22 2.52 4.52 3.63
C PRO A 22 2.79 3.37 2.65
N SER A 23 2.56 2.13 3.10
CA SER A 23 2.71 0.93 2.28
C SER A 23 1.46 0.63 1.46
N LEU A 24 0.28 0.91 2.01
CA LEU A 24 -1.00 0.54 1.40
C LEU A 24 -1.54 1.60 0.43
N CYS A 25 -1.09 2.85 0.48
CA CYS A 25 -1.56 3.90 -0.42
C CYS A 25 -1.28 3.58 -1.90
N LEU A 26 -0.23 2.82 -2.22
CA LEU A 26 0.08 2.40 -3.58
C LEU A 26 -1.04 1.56 -4.22
N PHE A 27 -1.78 0.80 -3.40
CA PHE A 27 -2.90 -0.02 -3.86
C PHE A 27 -4.11 0.81 -4.33
N GLU A 28 -4.18 2.09 -3.98
CA GLU A 28 -5.25 2.98 -4.47
C GLU A 28 -5.22 3.19 -5.99
N ALA A 29 -4.08 2.92 -6.62
CA ALA A 29 -3.92 2.95 -8.08
C ALA A 29 -4.16 1.59 -8.75
N THR A 30 -4.62 0.59 -8.00
CA THR A 30 -4.77 -0.82 -8.44
C THR A 30 -6.23 -1.24 -8.45
N ASP A 31 -6.50 -2.48 -8.80
CA ASP A 31 -7.82 -3.12 -8.64
C ASP A 31 -7.96 -3.94 -7.34
N ILE A 32 -6.98 -3.84 -6.45
CA ILE A 32 -6.97 -4.50 -5.14
C ILE A 32 -7.68 -3.60 -4.12
N SER A 33 -8.69 -4.13 -3.46
CA SER A 33 -9.38 -3.42 -2.40
C SER A 33 -8.48 -3.27 -1.16
N VAL A 34 -8.41 -2.04 -0.62
CA VAL A 34 -7.78 -1.73 0.67
C VAL A 34 -8.79 -1.74 1.83
N GLY A 35 -9.88 -2.47 1.69
CA GLY A 35 -10.92 -2.58 2.72
C GLY A 35 -11.87 -1.38 2.85
N ARG A 36 -11.82 -0.39 1.94
CA ARG A 36 -12.86 0.66 1.91
C ARG A 36 -14.22 0.02 1.69
N GLY A 37 -15.25 0.47 2.40
CA GLY A 37 -16.57 -0.16 2.41
C GLY A 37 -16.67 -1.39 3.32
N THR A 38 -15.72 -1.54 4.25
CA THR A 38 -15.75 -2.49 5.38
C THR A 38 -15.50 -1.77 6.70
N ASP A 39 -15.49 -2.49 7.80
CA ASP A 39 -15.11 -1.95 9.11
C ASP A 39 -13.59 -1.74 9.26
N TRP A 40 -12.78 -2.22 8.30
CA TRP A 40 -11.32 -2.30 8.36
C TRP A 40 -10.60 -1.61 7.18
N PRO A 41 -10.94 -0.35 6.84
CA PRO A 41 -10.27 0.35 5.75
C PRO A 41 -8.77 0.55 6.08
N PHE A 42 -7.89 0.19 5.13
CA PHE A 42 -6.43 0.17 5.26
C PHE A 42 -5.88 -0.76 6.35
N GLU A 43 -6.67 -1.76 6.76
CA GLU A 43 -6.24 -2.84 7.65
C GLU A 43 -6.48 -4.22 7.03
N VAL A 44 -7.04 -4.26 5.83
CA VAL A 44 -7.19 -5.48 5.02
C VAL A 44 -6.86 -5.20 3.56
N LEU A 45 -6.37 -6.20 2.85
CA LEU A 45 -6.14 -6.16 1.40
C LEU A 45 -6.81 -7.35 0.75
N GLY A 46 -7.44 -7.17 -0.41
CA GLY A 46 -8.02 -8.30 -1.10
C GLY A 46 -8.52 -8.01 -2.52
N HIS A 47 -8.63 -9.09 -3.26
CA HIS A 47 -9.16 -9.11 -4.61
C HIS A 47 -9.86 -10.46 -4.88
N PRO A 48 -10.88 -10.55 -5.75
CA PRO A 48 -11.55 -11.82 -6.06
C PRO A 48 -10.62 -12.92 -6.62
N SER A 49 -9.49 -12.53 -7.21
CA SER A 49 -8.51 -13.47 -7.78
C SER A 49 -7.28 -13.71 -6.90
N LEU A 50 -7.16 -13.05 -5.75
CA LEU A 50 -6.10 -13.35 -4.79
C LEU A 50 -6.43 -14.61 -4.00
N LYS A 51 -5.38 -15.25 -3.51
CA LYS A 51 -5.46 -16.34 -2.54
C LYS A 51 -5.02 -15.81 -1.19
N GLY A 52 -5.76 -16.13 -0.15
CA GLY A 52 -5.44 -15.72 1.22
C GLY A 52 -6.46 -16.34 2.18
N ASP A 53 -6.11 -16.36 3.45
CA ASP A 53 -6.91 -17.01 4.51
C ASP A 53 -8.02 -16.10 5.05
N PHE A 54 -8.03 -14.83 4.65
CA PHE A 54 -9.03 -13.85 5.06
C PHE A 54 -9.92 -13.46 3.89
N GLN A 55 -11.23 -13.34 4.17
CA GLN A 55 -12.21 -12.92 3.16
C GLN A 55 -13.06 -11.77 3.69
N PHE A 56 -13.41 -10.85 2.79
CA PHE A 56 -14.32 -9.74 3.07
C PHE A 56 -15.08 -9.34 1.80
N VAL A 57 -16.16 -8.59 1.97
CA VAL A 57 -16.97 -8.07 0.87
C VAL A 57 -17.13 -6.56 1.07
N PRO A 58 -16.52 -5.71 0.23
CA PRO A 58 -16.74 -4.26 0.27
C PRO A 58 -18.21 -3.93 -0.01
N GLN A 59 -18.80 -3.03 0.77
CA GLN A 59 -20.19 -2.58 0.62
C GLN A 59 -20.24 -1.06 0.52
N ASN A 60 -21.23 -0.54 -0.17
CA ASN A 60 -21.50 0.90 -0.18
C ASN A 60 -21.76 1.39 1.25
N CYS A 61 -21.10 2.45 1.66
CA CYS A 61 -21.33 3.10 2.94
C CYS A 61 -21.01 4.60 2.84
N GLU A 62 -21.37 5.37 3.86
CA GLU A 62 -21.16 6.81 3.90
C GLU A 62 -19.68 7.19 3.68
N ALA A 63 -18.74 6.45 4.28
CA ALA A 63 -17.31 6.69 4.18
C ALA A 63 -16.70 6.23 2.83
N ALA A 64 -17.40 5.42 2.06
CA ALA A 64 -16.94 4.86 0.79
C ALA A 64 -18.13 4.52 -0.11
N THR A 65 -18.57 5.51 -0.89
CA THR A 65 -19.57 5.29 -1.94
C THR A 65 -18.91 4.57 -3.11
N HIS A 66 -19.53 3.46 -3.55
CA HIS A 66 -19.01 2.60 -4.62
C HIS A 66 -17.53 2.17 -4.42
N PRO A 67 -17.21 1.49 -3.30
CA PRO A 67 -15.86 1.04 -3.03
C PRO A 67 -15.39 0.04 -4.10
N LEU A 68 -14.09 -0.01 -4.32
CA LEU A 68 -13.48 -0.97 -5.24
C LEU A 68 -13.87 -2.40 -4.86
N GLN A 69 -14.26 -3.24 -5.85
CA GLN A 69 -14.76 -4.61 -5.68
C GLN A 69 -16.09 -4.69 -4.89
N GLU A 70 -16.91 -3.62 -4.92
CA GLU A 70 -18.22 -3.60 -4.25
C GLU A 70 -19.04 -4.88 -4.55
N GLY A 71 -19.58 -5.50 -3.50
CA GLY A 71 -20.42 -6.69 -3.58
C GLY A 71 -19.69 -7.98 -3.94
N LYS A 72 -18.38 -7.95 -4.19
CA LYS A 72 -17.60 -9.15 -4.53
C LYS A 72 -16.87 -9.69 -3.31
N THR A 73 -16.81 -11.00 -3.17
CA THR A 73 -15.94 -11.64 -2.17
C THR A 73 -14.51 -11.47 -2.60
N CYS A 74 -13.73 -10.76 -1.78
CA CYS A 74 -12.29 -10.58 -1.91
C CYS A 74 -11.58 -11.53 -0.95
N SER A 75 -10.59 -12.27 -1.44
CA SER A 75 -9.66 -13.03 -0.61
C SER A 75 -8.33 -12.27 -0.52
N GLY A 76 -7.61 -12.42 0.59
CA GLY A 76 -6.33 -11.74 0.76
C GLY A 76 -5.82 -11.72 2.18
N TYR A 77 -5.44 -10.54 2.67
CA TYR A 77 -4.68 -10.37 3.90
C TYR A 77 -5.50 -9.68 4.98
N ASP A 78 -5.46 -10.24 6.19
CA ASP A 78 -5.86 -9.59 7.42
C ASP A 78 -4.63 -8.93 8.06
N LEU A 79 -4.55 -7.61 8.00
CA LEU A 79 -3.42 -6.85 8.51
C LEU A 79 -3.69 -6.26 9.90
N ARG A 80 -4.86 -6.52 10.50
CA ARG A 80 -5.27 -5.94 11.79
C ARG A 80 -4.35 -6.30 12.95
N GLN A 81 -3.69 -7.46 12.87
CA GLN A 81 -2.76 -7.96 13.89
C GLN A 81 -1.30 -7.98 13.41
N THR A 82 -1.05 -7.50 12.18
CA THR A 82 0.31 -7.40 11.65
C THR A 82 1.07 -6.33 12.45
N ALA A 83 2.30 -6.63 12.84
CA ALA A 83 3.17 -5.63 13.44
C ALA A 83 3.35 -4.49 12.43
N ALA A 84 2.64 -3.38 12.65
CA ALA A 84 2.80 -2.17 11.87
C ALA A 84 4.12 -1.50 12.30
N GLU A 85 5.24 -2.08 11.91
CA GLU A 85 6.54 -1.48 12.12
C GLU A 85 6.59 -0.13 11.41
N LYS A 86 7.30 0.81 12.01
CA LYS A 86 7.51 2.12 11.39
C LYS A 86 8.25 1.91 10.06
N GLY A 87 7.62 2.25 8.94
CA GLY A 87 8.32 2.19 7.67
C GLY A 87 7.41 1.97 6.47
N PHE A 88 8.07 1.79 5.36
CA PHE A 88 7.47 1.50 4.06
C PHE A 88 7.83 0.06 3.66
N HIS A 89 6.82 -0.75 3.44
CA HIS A 89 6.93 -2.19 3.13
C HIS A 89 6.38 -2.47 1.74
N LEU A 90 7.12 -3.21 0.94
CA LEU A 90 6.71 -3.63 -0.41
C LEU A 90 6.21 -5.08 -0.44
N GLU A 91 6.33 -5.84 0.64
CA GLU A 91 6.03 -7.27 0.67
C GLU A 91 4.65 -7.61 0.11
N TRP A 92 3.60 -6.91 0.56
CA TRP A 92 2.22 -7.16 0.08
C TRP A 92 2.06 -6.79 -1.40
N LEU A 93 2.72 -5.71 -1.82
CA LEU A 93 2.69 -5.26 -3.22
C LEU A 93 3.36 -6.29 -4.13
N MET A 94 4.52 -6.81 -3.72
CA MET A 94 5.28 -7.81 -4.46
C MET A 94 4.55 -9.16 -4.52
N ASP A 95 3.92 -9.57 -3.40
CA ASP A 95 3.17 -10.81 -3.36
C ASP A 95 1.87 -10.72 -4.19
N CYS A 96 1.13 -9.62 -4.09
CA CYS A 96 -0.02 -9.37 -4.97
C CYS A 96 0.39 -9.37 -6.45
N HIS A 97 1.55 -8.77 -6.78
CA HIS A 97 2.10 -8.83 -8.13
C HIS A 97 2.35 -10.27 -8.57
N GLN A 98 2.98 -11.07 -7.74
CA GLN A 98 3.28 -12.47 -8.06
C GLN A 98 2.00 -13.29 -8.30
N GLN A 99 0.95 -13.07 -7.49
CA GLN A 99 -0.31 -13.78 -7.61
C GLN A 99 -1.16 -13.32 -8.82
N LEU A 100 -1.19 -12.03 -9.12
CA LEU A 100 -2.06 -11.44 -10.15
C LEU A 100 -1.38 -11.27 -11.51
N ASN A 101 -0.06 -11.45 -11.56
CA ASN A 101 0.70 -11.33 -12.81
C ASN A 101 0.29 -12.41 -13.80
N LYS A 102 -0.12 -12.01 -15.00
CA LYS A 102 -0.47 -12.90 -16.10
C LYS A 102 0.61 -12.86 -17.19
N PRO A 103 0.92 -13.97 -17.83
CA PRO A 103 1.85 -13.98 -18.97
C PRO A 103 1.44 -12.94 -20.02
N GLY A 104 2.36 -12.07 -20.41
CA GLY A 104 2.12 -11.01 -21.39
C GLY A 104 1.35 -9.78 -20.88
N GLN A 105 0.92 -9.75 -19.63
CA GLN A 105 0.18 -8.64 -19.02
C GLN A 105 0.76 -8.26 -17.65
N VAL A 106 2.06 -8.06 -17.61
CA VAL A 106 2.78 -7.65 -16.39
C VAL A 106 2.20 -6.34 -15.86
N THR A 107 1.88 -6.30 -14.59
CA THR A 107 1.23 -5.16 -13.92
C THR A 107 -0.21 -4.84 -14.39
N SER A 108 -0.94 -5.77 -15.00
CA SER A 108 -2.34 -5.54 -15.45
C SER A 108 -3.32 -5.18 -14.31
N TRP A 109 -2.96 -5.48 -13.07
CA TRP A 109 -3.68 -5.15 -11.85
C TRP A 109 -3.44 -3.70 -11.38
N ILE A 110 -2.40 -3.01 -11.89
CA ILE A 110 -2.22 -1.56 -11.73
C ILE A 110 -3.08 -0.89 -12.81
N LYS A 111 -4.19 -0.28 -12.42
CA LYS A 111 -5.16 0.29 -13.35
C LYS A 111 -4.85 1.72 -13.75
N GLN A 112 -4.14 2.45 -12.91
CA GLN A 112 -3.83 3.85 -13.09
C GLN A 112 -2.32 4.09 -12.95
N ASN A 113 -1.55 3.76 -14.00
CA ASN A 113 -0.09 3.88 -13.98
C ASN A 113 0.38 5.27 -13.54
N THR A 114 -0.18 6.35 -14.11
CA THR A 114 0.18 7.71 -13.75
C THR A 114 -0.12 8.03 -12.28
N PHE A 115 -1.21 7.48 -11.73
CA PHE A 115 -1.55 7.68 -10.32
C PHE A 115 -0.63 6.87 -9.42
N PHE A 116 -0.32 5.62 -9.79
CA PHE A 116 0.67 4.81 -9.09
C PHE A 116 2.04 5.51 -9.03
N ASP A 117 2.50 6.02 -10.17
CA ASP A 117 3.79 6.72 -10.28
C ASP A 117 3.81 8.01 -9.42
N ARG A 118 2.67 8.72 -9.31
CA ARG A 118 2.53 9.88 -8.42
C ARG A 118 2.57 9.50 -6.95
N LEU A 119 1.93 8.41 -6.56
CA LEU A 119 1.97 7.90 -5.17
C LEU A 119 3.38 7.43 -4.80
N ALA A 120 4.07 6.76 -5.71
CA ALA A 120 5.45 6.32 -5.52
C ALA A 120 6.48 7.46 -5.64
N GLY A 121 6.10 8.60 -6.23
CA GLY A 121 7.01 9.71 -6.54
C GLY A 121 7.90 9.47 -7.75
N THR A 122 7.77 8.33 -8.43
CA THR A 122 8.58 7.93 -9.58
C THR A 122 7.90 6.79 -10.34
N ASP A 123 8.18 6.66 -11.64
CA ASP A 123 7.77 5.52 -12.47
C ASP A 123 8.70 4.30 -12.30
N GLN A 124 9.85 4.48 -11.64
CA GLN A 124 10.86 3.43 -11.49
C GLN A 124 10.32 2.22 -10.73
N LEU A 125 9.56 2.44 -9.63
CA LEU A 125 9.03 1.34 -8.84
C LEU A 125 8.17 0.40 -9.68
N ARG A 126 7.23 0.94 -10.45
CA ARG A 126 6.36 0.15 -11.35
C ARG A 126 7.17 -0.57 -12.43
N THR A 127 8.17 0.09 -13.00
CA THR A 127 9.05 -0.48 -14.02
C THR A 127 9.89 -1.63 -13.44
N GLN A 128 10.45 -1.45 -12.25
CA GLN A 128 11.25 -2.47 -11.56
C GLN A 128 10.42 -3.70 -11.18
N ILE A 129 9.18 -3.49 -10.70
CA ILE A 129 8.23 -4.58 -10.47
C ILE A 129 7.95 -5.34 -11.78
N ALA A 130 7.70 -4.62 -12.87
CA ALA A 130 7.45 -5.22 -14.18
C ALA A 130 8.65 -6.01 -14.72
N GLN A 131 9.87 -5.62 -14.37
CA GLN A 131 11.12 -6.32 -14.70
C GLN A 131 11.39 -7.54 -13.81
N GLY A 132 10.56 -7.73 -12.76
CA GLY A 132 10.70 -8.86 -11.84
C GLY A 132 11.81 -8.70 -10.79
N LEU A 133 12.23 -7.46 -10.49
CA LEU A 133 13.18 -7.21 -9.40
C LEU A 133 12.56 -7.61 -8.07
N THR A 134 13.38 -8.16 -7.18
CA THR A 134 12.99 -8.41 -5.79
C THR A 134 12.92 -7.12 -4.99
N GLU A 135 12.21 -7.11 -3.87
CA GLU A 135 12.18 -5.96 -2.97
C GLU A 135 13.59 -5.51 -2.55
N ALA A 136 14.48 -6.44 -2.24
CA ALA A 136 15.85 -6.13 -1.87
C ALA A 136 16.60 -5.38 -2.98
N GLN A 137 16.48 -5.85 -4.22
CA GLN A 137 17.07 -5.18 -5.39
C GLN A 137 16.47 -3.79 -5.62
N ILE A 138 15.16 -3.65 -5.48
CA ILE A 138 14.47 -2.35 -5.59
C ILE A 138 15.00 -1.38 -4.53
N ARG A 139 15.07 -1.81 -3.26
CA ARG A 139 15.58 -0.98 -2.15
C ARG A 139 17.03 -0.56 -2.33
N GLU A 140 17.85 -1.43 -2.90
CA GLU A 140 19.25 -1.12 -3.21
C GLU A 140 19.39 0.05 -4.18
N THR A 141 18.49 0.15 -5.17
CA THR A 141 18.51 1.27 -6.13
C THR A 141 18.21 2.64 -5.50
N TRP A 142 17.56 2.65 -4.33
CA TRP A 142 17.20 3.89 -3.63
C TRP A 142 18.34 4.45 -2.76
N GLN A 143 19.30 3.61 -2.35
CA GLN A 143 20.30 3.98 -1.36
C GLN A 143 21.11 5.23 -1.73
N PRO A 144 21.63 5.39 -2.97
CA PRO A 144 22.43 6.58 -3.31
C PRO A 144 21.64 7.89 -3.14
N ALA A 145 20.36 7.91 -3.57
CA ALA A 145 19.51 9.10 -3.45
C ALA A 145 19.10 9.36 -1.98
N LEU A 146 18.82 8.29 -1.23
CA LEU A 146 18.51 8.40 0.19
C LEU A 146 19.69 8.93 1.00
N ASP A 147 20.92 8.52 0.70
CA ASP A 147 22.11 8.97 1.40
C ASP A 147 22.41 10.44 1.08
N GLN A 148 22.25 10.86 -0.17
CA GLN A 148 22.33 12.28 -0.54
C GLN A 148 21.28 13.12 0.19
N TYR A 149 20.03 12.64 0.25
CA TYR A 149 18.97 13.32 0.98
C TYR A 149 19.25 13.38 2.48
N ARG A 150 19.73 12.31 3.09
CA ARG A 150 20.10 12.28 4.52
C ARG A 150 21.16 13.33 4.83
N GLN A 151 22.19 13.46 4.00
CA GLN A 151 23.21 14.49 4.14
C GLN A 151 22.64 15.91 3.98
N MET A 152 21.84 16.12 2.93
CA MET A 152 21.22 17.41 2.65
C MET A 152 20.30 17.88 3.77
N ARG A 153 19.46 16.98 4.29
CA ARG A 153 18.47 17.33 5.32
C ARG A 153 19.07 17.68 6.68
N GLN A 154 20.30 17.23 7.00
CA GLN A 154 20.93 17.43 8.32
C GLN A 154 20.91 18.90 8.77
N LYS A 155 21.19 19.84 7.86
CA LYS A 155 21.20 21.28 8.15
C LYS A 155 19.81 21.87 8.43
N TYR A 156 18.74 21.13 8.17
CA TYR A 156 17.35 21.60 8.40
C TYR A 156 16.70 20.92 9.61
N LEU A 157 17.36 19.96 10.24
CA LEU A 157 16.80 19.27 11.39
C LEU A 157 16.82 20.21 12.61
N LEU A 158 15.66 20.37 13.25
CA LEU A 158 15.53 21.08 14.52
C LEU A 158 16.00 20.22 15.71
N TYR A 159 15.97 18.90 15.55
CA TYR A 159 16.38 17.91 16.55
C TYR A 159 17.39 16.94 15.92
N PRO A 160 18.31 16.36 16.72
CA PRO A 160 19.21 15.32 16.24
C PRO A 160 18.45 14.18 15.56
N ALA A 161 19.03 13.64 14.49
CA ALA A 161 18.50 12.42 13.87
C ALA A 161 18.60 11.27 14.88
N GLN A 162 17.50 10.54 15.08
CA GLN A 162 17.48 9.30 15.85
C GLN A 162 17.90 8.12 14.98
#